data_d2fe0ce67acf6c122c52524c18e39087
#
_entry.id   d2fe0ce67acf6c122c52524c18e39087
#
_cell.length_a   1.000
_cell.length_b   1.000
_cell.length_c   1.000
_cell.angle_alpha   90.00
_cell.angle_beta   90.00
_cell.angle_gamma   90.00
#
_symmetry.space_group_name_H-M   'P 1'
#
loop_
_entity.id
_entity.type
_entity.pdbx_description
1 polymer ?
#
loop_
_entity_poly.entity_id
_entity_poly.type
_entity_poly.pdbx_seq_one_letter_code
_entity_poly.pdbx_strand_id
1 'polypeptide(L)'
;MKVIFIVFLMVVVLAAGYAFSAAKHECTYCHASHGTAAGVLLKAPLSDLCFECHPDRKSPNEHKVDIIPSMQVSELPLSKDGKITCVTCHDPHGKSGQSKLLRITPSELCLKCHFLE
;
A
#
# COMPACT_ATOMS: atom_id res chain seq x y z
N MET A 1 -41.97 -4.56 23.69
CA MET A 1 -40.77 -3.79 24.10
C MET A 1 -39.47 -4.59 23.97
N LYS A 2 -39.36 -5.83 24.46
CA LYS A 2 -38.12 -6.63 24.38
C LYS A 2 -37.60 -6.88 22.94
N VAL A 3 -38.50 -7.18 22.01
CA VAL A 3 -38.13 -7.43 20.59
C VAL A 3 -37.58 -6.18 19.91
N ILE A 4 -38.17 -5.01 20.17
CA ILE A 4 -37.72 -3.72 19.60
C ILE A 4 -36.31 -3.39 20.12
N PHE A 5 -36.04 -3.68 21.39
CA PHE A 5 -34.70 -3.43 22.00
C PHE A 5 -33.64 -4.35 21.42
N ILE A 6 -33.95 -5.63 21.17
CA ILE A 6 -33.04 -6.59 20.54
C ILE A 6 -32.71 -6.19 19.11
N VAL A 7 -33.71 -5.79 18.32
CA VAL A 7 -33.53 -5.33 16.93
C VAL A 7 -32.69 -4.06 16.89
N PHE A 8 -32.95 -3.11 17.79
CA PHE A 8 -32.13 -1.88 17.88
C PHE A 8 -30.66 -2.18 18.28
N LEU A 9 -30.46 -3.09 19.22
CA LEU A 9 -29.10 -3.50 19.62
C LEU A 9 -28.35 -4.20 18.47
N MET A 10 -29.03 -5.06 17.71
CA MET A 10 -28.45 -5.71 16.52
C MET A 10 -28.08 -4.71 15.44
N VAL A 11 -28.93 -3.71 15.17
CA VAL A 11 -28.64 -2.67 14.17
C VAL A 11 -27.43 -1.82 14.58
N VAL A 12 -27.34 -1.48 15.87
CA VAL A 12 -26.18 -0.70 16.40
C VAL A 12 -24.88 -1.49 16.32
N VAL A 13 -24.91 -2.80 16.61
CA VAL A 13 -23.71 -3.67 16.52
C VAL A 13 -23.30 -3.86 15.06
N LEU A 14 -24.27 -4.01 14.13
CA LEU A 14 -23.95 -4.10 12.71
C LEU A 14 -23.40 -2.78 12.14
N ALA A 15 -23.96 -1.64 12.56
CA ALA A 15 -23.45 -0.32 12.15
C ALA A 15 -22.04 -0.04 12.67
N ALA A 16 -21.69 -0.47 13.89
CA ALA A 16 -20.34 -0.35 14.43
C ALA A 16 -19.31 -1.22 13.68
N GLY A 17 -19.75 -2.37 13.12
CA GLY A 17 -18.87 -3.24 12.33
C GLY A 17 -18.45 -2.66 10.98
N TYR A 18 -19.23 -1.76 10.39
CA TYR A 18 -18.89 -1.13 9.10
C TYR A 18 -17.94 0.06 9.21
N ALA A 19 -17.73 0.61 10.40
CA ALA A 19 -16.84 1.76 10.61
C ALA A 19 -15.33 1.40 10.68
N PHE A 20 -14.97 0.10 10.66
CA PHE A 20 -13.58 -0.35 10.87
C PHE A 20 -12.83 -0.67 9.57
N SER A 21 -13.37 -0.33 8.41
CA SER A 21 -12.77 -0.73 7.13
C SER A 21 -12.50 0.43 6.19
N ALA A 22 -11.60 1.28 6.53
CA ALA A 22 -10.72 2.03 5.62
C ALA A 22 -9.77 2.88 6.46
N ALA A 23 -8.70 2.29 6.97
CA ALA A 23 -7.55 3.08 7.36
C ALA A 23 -7.01 3.74 6.09
N LYS A 24 -7.57 4.90 5.74
CA LYS A 24 -7.01 5.77 4.70
C LYS A 24 -5.61 6.13 5.17
N HIS A 25 -4.62 5.90 4.32
CA HIS A 25 -3.27 6.37 4.59
C HIS A 25 -3.32 7.91 4.66
N GLU A 26 -3.26 8.45 5.86
CA GLU A 26 -3.17 9.90 6.04
C GLU A 26 -1.77 10.37 5.64
N CYS A 27 -1.68 11.55 5.03
CA CYS A 27 -0.42 12.11 4.55
C CYS A 27 0.67 12.14 5.62
N THR A 28 0.27 12.44 6.86
CA THR A 28 1.15 12.56 8.02
C THR A 28 1.77 11.26 8.51
N TYR A 29 1.28 10.10 8.07
CA TYR A 29 1.93 8.82 8.41
C TYR A 29 3.27 8.67 7.69
N CYS A 30 3.34 9.11 6.44
CA CYS A 30 4.54 8.95 5.61
C CYS A 30 5.35 10.24 5.47
N HIS A 31 4.67 11.40 5.44
CA HIS A 31 5.31 12.68 5.16
C HIS A 31 5.56 13.49 6.43
N ALA A 32 6.73 14.13 6.50
CA ALA A 32 7.02 15.12 7.53
C ALA A 32 6.27 16.44 7.23
N SER A 33 5.83 17.13 8.29
CA SER A 33 5.04 18.38 8.20
C SER A 33 5.81 19.56 7.61
N HIS A 34 7.13 19.48 7.57
CA HIS A 34 8.01 20.51 7.01
C HIS A 34 8.83 19.92 5.88
N GLY A 35 8.35 20.07 4.64
CA GLY A 35 9.10 19.78 3.43
C GLY A 35 9.79 21.04 2.91
N THR A 36 10.98 20.91 2.35
CA THR A 36 11.58 21.99 1.54
C THR A 36 10.89 22.00 0.16
N ALA A 37 10.84 23.15 -0.49
CA ALA A 37 10.25 23.33 -1.81
C ALA A 37 10.83 22.42 -2.92
N ALA A 38 11.87 21.67 -2.62
CA ALA A 38 12.63 20.82 -3.56
C ALA A 38 12.34 19.31 -3.44
N GLY A 39 11.50 18.82 -2.52
CA GLY A 39 11.22 17.40 -2.41
C GLY A 39 10.20 17.02 -1.35
N VAL A 40 9.54 15.93 -1.60
CA VAL A 40 8.64 15.27 -0.66
C VAL A 40 9.50 14.61 0.43
N LEU A 41 9.45 15.14 1.64
CA LEU A 41 10.21 14.62 2.76
C LEU A 41 9.47 13.45 3.39
N LEU A 42 9.98 12.24 3.23
CA LEU A 42 9.53 11.08 3.97
C LEU A 42 10.16 11.06 5.37
N LYS A 43 9.44 10.55 6.36
CA LYS A 43 9.89 10.44 7.75
C LYS A 43 11.00 9.41 7.96
N ALA A 44 11.01 8.37 7.14
CA ALA A 44 11.95 7.27 7.18
C ALA A 44 12.14 6.67 5.76
N PRO A 45 13.07 5.74 5.56
CA PRO A 45 13.18 4.97 4.33
C PRO A 45 11.84 4.35 3.95
N LEU A 46 11.54 4.32 2.65
CA LEU A 46 10.19 4.03 2.14
C LEU A 46 9.64 2.67 2.60
N SER A 47 10.45 1.61 2.48
CA SER A 47 10.01 0.26 2.87
C SER A 47 9.79 0.15 4.38
N ASP A 48 10.59 0.83 5.18
CA ASP A 48 10.42 0.84 6.65
C ASP A 48 9.10 1.46 7.04
N LEU A 49 8.70 2.59 6.42
CA LEU A 49 7.39 3.21 6.64
C LEU A 49 6.23 2.26 6.34
N CYS A 50 6.33 1.49 5.25
CA CYS A 50 5.30 0.52 4.90
C CYS A 50 5.23 -0.61 5.93
N PHE A 51 6.37 -1.10 6.37
CA PHE A 51 6.47 -2.22 7.30
C PHE A 51 6.06 -1.89 8.74
N GLU A 52 6.00 -0.62 9.13
CA GLU A 52 5.44 -0.22 10.43
C GLU A 52 3.99 -0.68 10.59
N CYS A 53 3.20 -0.60 9.52
CA CYS A 53 1.79 -1.01 9.52
C CYS A 53 1.56 -2.36 8.83
N HIS A 54 2.48 -2.82 7.98
CA HIS A 54 2.39 -4.06 7.20
C HIS A 54 3.54 -5.03 7.50
N PRO A 55 3.79 -5.44 8.75
CA PRO A 55 4.92 -6.30 9.11
C PRO A 55 4.83 -7.70 8.49
N ASP A 56 3.62 -8.16 8.18
CA ASP A 56 3.34 -9.42 7.50
C ASP A 56 3.93 -9.48 6.07
N ARG A 57 4.17 -8.32 5.45
CA ARG A 57 4.74 -8.21 4.10
C ARG A 57 6.27 -8.41 4.05
N LYS A 58 6.92 -8.67 5.20
CA LYS A 58 8.31 -9.17 5.27
C LYS A 58 8.43 -10.69 5.10
N SER A 59 7.33 -11.37 4.83
CA SER A 59 7.30 -12.83 4.64
C SER A 59 8.20 -13.28 3.47
N PRO A 60 8.86 -14.44 3.57
CA PRO A 60 9.68 -14.98 2.48
C PRO A 60 8.87 -15.34 1.23
N ASN A 61 7.54 -15.42 1.34
CA ASN A 61 6.63 -15.68 0.22
C ASN A 61 6.24 -14.41 -0.55
N GLU A 62 6.61 -13.23 -0.05
CA GLU A 62 6.37 -11.96 -0.72
C GLU A 62 7.53 -11.60 -1.66
N HIS A 63 7.27 -10.75 -2.64
CA HIS A 63 8.34 -10.17 -3.45
C HIS A 63 9.32 -9.41 -2.55
N LYS A 64 10.60 -9.71 -2.71
CA LYS A 64 11.65 -8.99 -2.00
C LYS A 64 11.71 -7.54 -2.47
N VAL A 65 11.80 -6.64 -1.51
CA VAL A 65 12.02 -5.22 -1.75
C VAL A 65 13.42 -4.81 -1.29
N ASP A 66 13.83 -3.60 -1.65
CA ASP A 66 15.16 -3.02 -1.37
C ASP A 66 16.32 -3.78 -2.03
N ILE A 67 16.01 -4.50 -3.10
CA ILE A 67 16.97 -5.22 -3.94
C ILE A 67 17.02 -4.64 -5.35
N ILE A 68 18.18 -4.71 -5.99
CA ILE A 68 18.33 -4.43 -7.41
C ILE A 68 17.83 -5.66 -8.18
N PRO A 69 16.84 -5.50 -9.09
CA PRO A 69 16.33 -6.62 -9.87
C PRO A 69 17.41 -7.17 -10.82
N SER A 70 17.46 -8.47 -10.97
CA SER A 70 18.34 -9.13 -11.94
C SER A 70 17.82 -9.07 -13.38
N MET A 71 16.55 -8.66 -13.55
CA MET A 71 15.88 -8.53 -14.82
C MET A 71 15.54 -7.07 -15.10
N GLN A 72 15.28 -6.76 -16.37
CA GLN A 72 14.85 -5.41 -16.74
C GLN A 72 13.42 -5.16 -16.25
N VAL A 73 13.22 -4.08 -15.53
CA VAL A 73 11.91 -3.61 -15.08
C VAL A 73 11.43 -2.54 -16.04
N SER A 74 10.28 -2.79 -16.68
CA SER A 74 9.74 -1.90 -17.69
C SER A 74 8.60 -1.05 -17.12
N GLU A 75 8.69 0.27 -17.29
CA GLU A 75 7.61 1.23 -16.98
C GLU A 75 7.12 1.29 -15.53
N LEU A 76 7.84 0.69 -14.59
CA LEU A 76 7.56 0.78 -13.16
C LEU A 76 8.62 1.61 -12.46
N PRO A 77 8.26 2.40 -11.44
CA PRO A 77 9.22 3.23 -10.72
C PRO A 77 10.14 2.35 -9.85
N LEU A 78 11.42 2.61 -9.95
CA LEU A 78 12.44 2.10 -9.05
C LEU A 78 12.90 3.22 -8.12
N SER A 79 13.58 2.87 -7.03
CA SER A 79 14.28 3.86 -6.20
C SER A 79 15.38 4.56 -6.99
N LYS A 80 15.94 5.65 -6.44
CA LYS A 80 17.08 6.34 -7.05
C LYS A 80 18.28 5.42 -7.29
N ASP A 81 18.42 4.39 -6.45
CA ASP A 81 19.49 3.39 -6.52
C ASP A 81 19.10 2.18 -7.39
N GLY A 82 18.01 2.27 -8.16
CA GLY A 82 17.55 1.20 -9.03
C GLY A 82 16.93 -0.01 -8.32
N LYS A 83 16.52 0.13 -7.07
CA LYS A 83 15.94 -0.97 -6.30
C LYS A 83 14.43 -1.06 -6.46
N ILE A 84 13.90 -2.28 -6.41
CA ILE A 84 12.48 -2.54 -6.24
C ILE A 84 12.09 -2.12 -4.82
N THR A 85 10.99 -1.41 -4.70
CA THR A 85 10.41 -1.00 -3.41
C THR A 85 8.92 -1.27 -3.39
N CYS A 86 8.25 -1.05 -2.28
CA CYS A 86 6.79 -1.21 -2.21
C CYS A 86 6.07 -0.36 -3.26
N VAL A 87 6.56 0.87 -3.53
CA VAL A 87 5.95 1.76 -4.52
C VAL A 87 6.27 1.40 -5.97
N THR A 88 7.13 0.44 -6.22
CA THR A 88 7.31 -0.12 -7.57
C THR A 88 6.00 -0.74 -8.06
N CYS A 89 5.29 -1.46 -7.19
CA CYS A 89 4.04 -2.13 -7.50
C CYS A 89 2.80 -1.37 -7.01
N HIS A 90 2.92 -0.66 -5.88
CA HIS A 90 1.80 0.05 -5.25
C HIS A 90 1.90 1.57 -5.47
N ASP A 91 0.76 2.21 -5.68
CA ASP A 91 0.65 3.67 -5.62
C ASP A 91 -0.02 4.06 -4.29
N PRO A 92 0.74 4.56 -3.30
CA PRO A 92 0.18 4.92 -2.00
C PRO A 92 -0.88 6.03 -2.08
N HIS A 93 -0.93 6.78 -3.17
CA HIS A 93 -1.94 7.80 -3.41
C HIS A 93 -3.18 7.28 -4.16
N GLY A 94 -3.19 6.02 -4.59
CA GLY A 94 -4.34 5.34 -5.18
C GLY A 94 -4.83 5.90 -6.51
N LYS A 95 -3.97 6.57 -7.28
CA LYS A 95 -4.35 7.24 -8.55
C LYS A 95 -4.84 6.28 -9.62
N SER A 96 -4.39 5.03 -9.60
CA SER A 96 -4.76 4.01 -10.58
C SER A 96 -6.20 3.50 -10.41
N GLY A 97 -6.81 3.68 -9.24
CA GLY A 97 -8.11 3.09 -8.90
C GLY A 97 -8.11 1.56 -8.75
N GLN A 98 -6.95 0.90 -8.88
CA GLN A 98 -6.84 -0.54 -8.73
C GLN A 98 -6.99 -0.97 -7.26
N SER A 99 -7.52 -2.18 -7.05
CA SER A 99 -7.59 -2.77 -5.71
C SER A 99 -6.19 -2.89 -5.10
N LYS A 100 -6.10 -2.86 -3.76
CA LYS A 100 -4.84 -2.94 -3.02
C LYS A 100 -3.82 -1.86 -3.43
N LEU A 101 -4.28 -0.74 -3.97
CA LEU A 101 -3.44 0.36 -4.45
C LEU A 101 -2.41 -0.06 -5.50
N LEU A 102 -2.67 -1.09 -6.30
CA LEU A 102 -1.77 -1.49 -7.37
C LEU A 102 -1.71 -0.43 -8.47
N ARG A 103 -0.56 -0.24 -9.10
CA ARG A 103 -0.38 0.71 -10.21
C ARG A 103 -1.11 0.29 -11.47
N ILE A 104 -1.13 -1.00 -11.74
CA ILE A 104 -1.77 -1.65 -12.89
C ILE A 104 -2.40 -2.96 -12.44
N THR A 105 -3.05 -3.69 -13.32
CA THR A 105 -3.66 -4.98 -12.97
C THR A 105 -2.61 -6.01 -12.54
N PRO A 106 -2.95 -6.98 -11.68
CA PRO A 106 -1.98 -7.99 -11.21
C PRO A 106 -1.28 -8.75 -12.34
N SER A 107 -2.01 -9.12 -13.40
CA SER A 107 -1.44 -9.85 -14.54
C SER A 107 -0.44 -9.00 -15.32
N GLU A 108 -0.77 -7.75 -15.60
CA GLU A 108 0.15 -6.82 -16.28
C GLU A 108 1.38 -6.54 -15.41
N LEU A 109 1.20 -6.44 -14.09
CA LEU A 109 2.29 -6.16 -13.16
C LEU A 109 3.37 -7.25 -13.19
N CYS A 110 2.95 -8.53 -13.25
CA CYS A 110 3.87 -9.65 -13.39
C CYS A 110 4.70 -9.54 -14.67
N LEU A 111 4.06 -9.18 -15.79
CA LEU A 111 4.68 -9.09 -17.11
C LEU A 111 5.64 -7.90 -17.27
N LYS A 112 5.62 -6.92 -16.35
CA LYS A 112 6.61 -5.81 -16.35
C LYS A 112 8.02 -6.25 -15.96
N CYS A 113 8.15 -7.43 -15.36
CA CYS A 113 9.43 -8.00 -14.92
C CYS A 113 9.64 -9.41 -15.45
N HIS A 114 8.57 -10.23 -15.48
CA HIS A 114 8.63 -11.62 -15.91
C HIS A 114 8.08 -11.74 -17.34
N PHE A 115 8.97 -11.81 -18.31
CA PHE A 115 8.59 -12.07 -19.71
C PHE A 115 8.25 -13.56 -19.84
N LEU A 116 7.06 -13.86 -20.35
CA LEU A 116 6.73 -15.21 -20.82
C LEU A 116 7.45 -15.41 -22.15
N GLU A 117 8.51 -16.22 -22.16
CA GLU A 117 9.09 -16.75 -23.38
C GLU A 117 8.17 -17.83 -23.99
#